data_9de06f28c172a433378f5c31a19b04c5
#
_entry.id   9de06f28c172a433378f5c31a19b04c5
#
_cell.length_a   1.000
_cell.length_b   1.000
_cell.length_c   1.000
_cell.angle_alpha   90.00
_cell.angle_beta   90.00
_cell.angle_gamma   90.00
#
_symmetry.space_group_name_H-M   'P 1'
#
loop_
_entity.id
_entity.type
_entity.pdbx_description
1 polymer ?
#
loop_
_entity_poly.entity_id
_entity_poly.type
_entity_poly.pdbx_seq_one_letter_code
_entity_poly.pdbx_strand_id
1 'polypeptide(L)'
;MPIGVVSAIVGIIRVRIKFKGQAAHAGTTPMHMRSDALLAAAQTACDIRHVAAQMSSQKPEHYVVATCGQFNVKPNASNVVPGFAEISVEMRSDHRPSMEALHRQLGHIAAQAAAMNQVTLLSCETVTDTQPVVCAPQLMAHIRDASDSLGLPYKVMPSGAGHDAAFLSHISPAAMIFVPSKEGKSHCAQEWTSAKELAQGVSVLIDAIERFDGVHQ
;
A
#
# COMPACT_ATOMS: atom_id res chain seq x y z
N MET A 1 -22.23 1.39 1.71
CA MET A 1 -22.62 1.30 0.30
C MET A 1 -22.46 -0.14 -0.13
N PRO A 2 -23.42 -0.77 -0.82
CA PRO A 2 -23.37 -2.19 -1.14
C PRO A 2 -22.41 -2.55 -2.29
N ILE A 3 -22.05 -1.59 -3.17
CA ILE A 3 -21.23 -1.87 -4.35
C ILE A 3 -20.03 -0.93 -4.40
N GLY A 4 -18.85 -1.49 -4.63
CA GLY A 4 -17.64 -0.76 -5.01
C GLY A 4 -17.32 -1.00 -6.49
N VAL A 5 -17.27 0.05 -7.29
CA VAL A 5 -16.79 0.01 -8.68
C VAL A 5 -15.30 0.31 -8.63
N VAL A 6 -14.47 -0.69 -8.91
CA VAL A 6 -13.01 -0.52 -8.79
C VAL A 6 -12.48 0.27 -9.99
N SER A 7 -11.82 1.40 -9.71
CA SER A 7 -11.24 2.29 -10.72
C SER A 7 -9.84 1.87 -11.15
N ALA A 8 -9.06 1.37 -10.19
CA ALA A 8 -7.69 0.93 -10.42
C ALA A 8 -7.26 -0.10 -9.37
N ILE A 9 -6.26 -0.90 -9.71
CA ILE A 9 -5.53 -1.75 -8.77
C ILE A 9 -4.20 -1.06 -8.49
N VAL A 10 -3.84 -0.86 -7.21
CA VAL A 10 -2.62 -0.15 -6.84
C VAL A 10 -1.37 -0.86 -7.32
N GLY A 11 -0.37 -0.06 -7.70
CA GLY A 11 1.01 -0.50 -7.81
C GLY A 11 1.65 -0.61 -6.43
N ILE A 12 2.75 -1.35 -6.36
CA ILE A 12 3.50 -1.61 -5.13
C ILE A 12 4.98 -1.33 -5.37
N ILE A 13 5.57 -0.46 -4.55
CA ILE A 13 7.03 -0.36 -4.43
C ILE A 13 7.42 -0.85 -3.04
N ARG A 14 8.31 -1.84 -2.97
CA ARG A 14 8.86 -2.34 -1.70
C ARG A 14 10.35 -2.09 -1.66
N VAL A 15 10.82 -1.45 -0.60
CA VAL A 15 12.23 -1.07 -0.41
C VAL A 15 12.75 -1.70 0.87
N ARG A 16 13.92 -2.32 0.77
CA ARG A 16 14.69 -2.81 1.92
C ARG A 16 15.80 -1.81 2.22
N ILE A 17 15.87 -1.37 3.48
CA ILE A 17 16.81 -0.36 3.94
C ILE A 17 17.64 -0.93 5.08
N LYS A 18 18.98 -0.79 5.01
CA LYS A 18 19.91 -1.30 6.00
C LYS A 18 20.76 -0.16 6.56
N PHE A 19 20.84 -0.13 7.89
CA PHE A 19 21.66 0.82 8.64
C PHE A 19 22.72 0.08 9.44
N LYS A 20 23.95 0.65 9.45
CA LYS A 20 25.07 0.18 10.27
C LYS A 20 25.48 1.28 11.25
N GLY A 21 25.32 1.01 12.51
CA GLY A 21 25.84 1.78 13.62
C GLY A 21 26.97 1.03 14.33
N GLN A 22 27.10 1.28 15.63
CA GLN A 22 28.09 0.65 16.48
C GLN A 22 27.40 0.09 17.73
N ALA A 23 27.49 -1.23 17.94
CA ALA A 23 27.01 -1.83 19.16
C ALA A 23 27.86 -1.35 20.35
N ALA A 24 27.21 -0.91 21.41
CA ALA A 24 27.85 -0.34 22.59
C ALA A 24 27.02 -0.61 23.84
N HIS A 25 27.62 -0.49 25.02
CA HIS A 25 26.93 -0.72 26.29
C HIS A 25 25.89 0.41 26.54
N ALA A 26 24.65 0.05 26.78
CA ALA A 26 23.55 1.02 26.89
C ALA A 26 23.68 1.98 28.10
N GLY A 27 24.35 1.54 29.20
CA GLY A 27 24.51 2.34 30.41
C GLY A 27 25.78 3.18 30.44
N THR A 28 26.87 2.71 29.85
CA THR A 28 28.20 3.37 29.98
C THR A 28 28.59 4.21 28.78
N THR A 29 27.91 4.07 27.62
CA THR A 29 28.21 4.88 26.43
C THR A 29 27.44 6.19 26.49
N PRO A 30 28.11 7.35 26.53
CA PRO A 30 27.47 8.67 26.53
C PRO A 30 26.61 8.88 25.26
N MET A 31 25.52 9.65 25.39
CA MET A 31 24.56 9.86 24.29
C MET A 31 25.20 10.39 23.00
N HIS A 32 26.14 11.35 23.11
CA HIS A 32 26.83 11.96 21.97
C HIS A 32 27.82 11.03 21.25
N MET A 33 28.17 9.89 21.86
CA MET A 33 29.08 8.87 21.28
C MET A 33 28.34 7.69 20.66
N ARG A 34 27.01 7.70 20.65
CA ARG A 34 26.21 6.59 20.14
C ARG A 34 26.03 6.69 18.64
N SER A 35 26.13 5.54 17.97
CA SER A 35 25.76 5.32 16.57
C SER A 35 24.66 4.27 16.56
N ASP A 36 23.42 4.69 16.83
CA ASP A 36 22.28 3.80 17.06
C ASP A 36 21.49 3.54 15.76
N ALA A 37 21.68 2.35 15.20
CA ALA A 37 21.03 1.94 13.95
C ALA A 37 19.50 1.77 14.10
N LEU A 38 19.01 1.42 15.30
CA LEU A 38 17.57 1.32 15.57
C LEU A 38 16.90 2.68 15.45
N LEU A 39 17.49 3.73 16.02
CA LEU A 39 16.91 5.07 15.97
C LEU A 39 16.82 5.60 14.54
N ALA A 40 17.87 5.39 13.72
CA ALA A 40 17.81 5.78 12.31
C ALA A 40 16.70 5.05 11.54
N ALA A 41 16.54 3.75 11.77
CA ALA A 41 15.49 2.96 11.15
C ALA A 41 14.09 3.36 11.63
N ALA A 42 13.90 3.62 12.93
CA ALA A 42 12.65 4.06 13.52
C ALA A 42 12.23 5.45 13.01
N GLN A 43 13.18 6.39 12.95
CA GLN A 43 12.95 7.71 12.39
C GLN A 43 12.49 7.61 10.92
N THR A 44 13.19 6.80 10.12
CA THR A 44 12.82 6.56 8.72
C THR A 44 11.39 6.03 8.59
N ALA A 45 11.01 5.06 9.43
CA ALA A 45 9.65 4.50 9.42
C ALA A 45 8.57 5.51 9.82
N CYS A 46 8.85 6.38 10.80
CA CYS A 46 7.94 7.43 11.23
C CYS A 46 7.78 8.51 10.16
N ASP A 47 8.89 8.98 9.58
CA ASP A 47 8.89 10.08 8.63
C ASP A 47 8.23 9.69 7.31
N ILE A 48 8.49 8.49 6.78
CA ILE A 48 7.83 8.04 5.54
C ILE A 48 6.31 7.87 5.73
N ARG A 49 5.87 7.39 6.89
CA ARG A 49 4.45 7.34 7.23
C ARG A 49 3.83 8.74 7.23
N HIS A 50 4.53 9.71 7.81
CA HIS A 50 4.08 11.11 7.85
C HIS A 50 3.95 11.70 6.43
N VAL A 51 4.97 11.51 5.59
CA VAL A 51 4.94 11.96 4.19
C VAL A 51 3.80 11.32 3.42
N ALA A 52 3.58 10.01 3.56
CA ALA A 52 2.47 9.32 2.90
C ALA A 52 1.10 9.89 3.34
N ALA A 53 0.93 10.16 4.65
CA ALA A 53 -0.30 10.77 5.18
C ALA A 53 -0.52 12.19 4.65
N GLN A 54 0.53 13.00 4.53
CA GLN A 54 0.45 14.32 3.91
C GLN A 54 0.07 14.24 2.43
N MET A 55 0.72 13.36 1.66
CA MET A 55 0.39 13.17 0.24
C MET A 55 -1.06 12.73 0.04
N SER A 56 -1.55 11.80 0.86
CA SER A 56 -2.94 11.33 0.83
C SER A 56 -3.93 12.47 1.15
N SER A 57 -3.61 13.37 2.09
CA SER A 57 -4.48 14.50 2.43
C SER A 57 -4.46 15.62 1.39
N GLN A 58 -3.31 15.86 0.74
CA GLN A 58 -3.16 16.90 -0.27
C GLN A 58 -3.74 16.52 -1.64
N LYS A 59 -3.82 15.23 -1.93
CA LYS A 59 -4.34 14.66 -3.19
C LYS A 59 -5.34 13.54 -2.88
N PRO A 60 -6.52 13.89 -2.36
CA PRO A 60 -7.52 12.89 -1.92
C PRO A 60 -8.11 12.07 -3.08
N GLU A 61 -7.90 12.52 -4.33
CA GLU A 61 -8.26 11.79 -5.55
C GLU A 61 -7.36 10.56 -5.78
N HIS A 62 -6.18 10.48 -5.14
CA HIS A 62 -5.25 9.37 -5.27
C HIS A 62 -5.11 8.60 -3.95
N TYR A 63 -5.13 7.29 -4.07
CA TYR A 63 -4.83 6.41 -2.95
C TYR A 63 -3.31 6.35 -2.72
N VAL A 64 -2.84 6.77 -1.55
CA VAL A 64 -1.41 6.72 -1.19
C VAL A 64 -1.26 6.19 0.22
N VAL A 65 -0.50 5.11 0.38
CA VAL A 65 -0.15 4.55 1.69
C VAL A 65 1.31 4.11 1.73
N ALA A 66 1.91 4.16 2.93
CA ALA A 66 3.22 3.57 3.21
C ALA A 66 3.18 2.83 4.55
N THR A 67 3.80 1.66 4.59
CA THR A 67 3.86 0.80 5.77
C THR A 67 5.26 0.24 5.94
N CYS A 68 5.83 0.38 7.13
CA CYS A 68 7.01 -0.38 7.55
C CYS A 68 6.52 -1.70 8.15
N GLY A 69 6.56 -2.78 7.36
CA GLY A 69 6.01 -4.09 7.74
C GLY A 69 7.02 -5.04 8.38
N GLN A 70 8.32 -4.77 8.24
CA GLN A 70 9.39 -5.57 8.84
C GLN A 70 10.43 -4.67 9.49
N PHE A 71 10.88 -5.06 10.68
CA PHE A 71 11.85 -4.33 11.47
C PHE A 71 12.77 -5.32 12.19
N ASN A 72 14.01 -5.45 11.72
CA ASN A 72 15.01 -6.35 12.26
C ASN A 72 16.15 -5.56 12.89
N VAL A 73 16.54 -5.90 14.11
CA VAL A 73 17.56 -5.19 14.88
C VAL A 73 18.59 -6.19 15.43
N LYS A 74 19.87 -5.80 15.46
CA LYS A 74 20.93 -6.61 16.07
C LYS A 74 21.78 -5.75 16.99
N PRO A 75 22.14 -6.30 18.18
CA PRO A 75 21.89 -7.65 18.69
C PRO A 75 20.47 -7.85 19.26
N ASN A 76 19.63 -6.84 19.34
CA ASN A 76 18.29 -6.89 19.94
C ASN A 76 18.32 -7.30 21.43
N ALA A 77 19.18 -6.66 22.18
CA ALA A 77 19.39 -6.86 23.60
C ALA A 77 19.13 -5.54 24.36
N SER A 78 18.47 -5.62 25.51
CA SER A 78 18.00 -4.45 26.27
C SER A 78 19.13 -3.56 26.83
N ASN A 79 20.31 -4.09 26.97
CA ASN A 79 21.48 -3.41 27.52
C ASN A 79 22.56 -3.05 26.48
N VAL A 80 22.23 -3.11 25.19
CA VAL A 80 23.16 -2.82 24.08
C VAL A 80 22.54 -1.81 23.12
N VAL A 81 23.27 -0.75 22.77
CA VAL A 81 22.95 0.15 21.67
C VAL A 81 23.01 -0.65 20.36
N PRO A 82 21.96 -0.67 19.53
CA PRO A 82 21.94 -1.50 18.32
C PRO A 82 22.94 -1.06 17.27
N GLY A 83 23.80 -1.99 16.83
CA GLY A 83 24.80 -1.75 15.78
C GLY A 83 24.31 -2.04 14.37
N PHE A 84 23.12 -2.62 14.20
CA PHE A 84 22.52 -2.90 12.90
C PHE A 84 21.01 -2.87 12.98
N ALA A 85 20.38 -2.28 11.95
CA ALA A 85 18.95 -2.37 11.74
C ALA A 85 18.63 -2.54 10.24
N GLU A 86 17.60 -3.33 9.96
CA GLU A 86 17.03 -3.50 8.62
C GLU A 86 15.51 -3.31 8.70
N ILE A 87 14.97 -2.50 7.80
CA ILE A 87 13.53 -2.32 7.65
C ILE A 87 13.08 -2.62 6.22
N SER A 88 11.83 -3.07 6.08
CA SER A 88 11.15 -3.17 4.79
C SER A 88 9.96 -2.22 4.78
N VAL A 89 10.00 -1.26 3.86
CA VAL A 89 8.94 -0.28 3.64
C VAL A 89 8.21 -0.63 2.35
N GLU A 90 6.89 -0.75 2.44
CA GLU A 90 6.00 -0.93 1.30
C GLU A 90 5.18 0.33 1.07
N MET A 91 5.15 0.79 -0.17
CA MET A 91 4.40 1.96 -0.64
C MET A 91 3.42 1.51 -1.71
N ARG A 92 2.17 1.97 -1.64
CA ARG A 92 1.12 1.66 -2.62
C ARG A 92 0.41 2.92 -3.07
N SER A 93 0.09 2.98 -4.37
CA SER A 93 -0.78 4.02 -4.93
C SER A 93 -1.42 3.53 -6.24
N ASP A 94 -2.57 4.10 -6.58
CA ASP A 94 -3.22 4.01 -7.89
C ASP A 94 -2.62 5.01 -8.91
N HIS A 95 -1.68 5.86 -8.45
CA HIS A 95 -1.07 6.92 -9.26
C HIS A 95 0.47 6.79 -9.27
N ARG A 96 1.04 6.36 -10.40
CA ARG A 96 2.48 6.11 -10.55
C ARG A 96 3.36 7.30 -10.15
N PRO A 97 3.08 8.56 -10.58
CA PRO A 97 3.89 9.70 -10.16
C PRO A 97 3.94 9.91 -8.64
N SER A 98 2.84 9.62 -7.92
CA SER A 98 2.81 9.67 -6.45
C SER A 98 3.70 8.59 -5.83
N MET A 99 3.70 7.38 -6.38
CA MET A 99 4.60 6.29 -5.94
C MET A 99 6.07 6.69 -6.10
N GLU A 100 6.45 7.23 -7.25
CA GLU A 100 7.81 7.65 -7.53
C GLU A 100 8.26 8.82 -6.65
N ALA A 101 7.36 9.77 -6.39
CA ALA A 101 7.63 10.86 -5.46
C ALA A 101 7.88 10.35 -4.04
N LEU A 102 7.03 9.44 -3.56
CA LEU A 102 7.16 8.83 -2.23
C LEU A 102 8.43 7.99 -2.12
N HIS A 103 8.78 7.24 -3.17
CA HIS A 103 10.02 6.45 -3.23
C HIS A 103 11.27 7.34 -3.16
N ARG A 104 11.31 8.46 -3.91
CA ARG A 104 12.41 9.43 -3.82
C ARG A 104 12.53 10.02 -2.42
N GLN A 105 11.39 10.38 -1.80
CA GLN A 105 11.36 10.90 -0.43
C GLN A 105 11.92 9.89 0.57
N LEU A 106 11.59 8.61 0.42
CA LEU A 106 12.11 7.55 1.30
C LEU A 106 13.64 7.48 1.28
N GLY A 107 14.26 7.59 0.11
CA GLY A 107 15.72 7.62 -0.02
C GLY A 107 16.36 8.81 0.71
N HIS A 108 15.77 10.01 0.57
CA HIS A 108 16.23 11.21 1.27
C HIS A 108 16.04 11.09 2.78
N ILE A 109 14.89 10.61 3.24
CA ILE A 109 14.58 10.38 4.67
C ILE A 109 15.58 9.41 5.28
N ALA A 110 15.86 8.28 4.61
CA ALA A 110 16.81 7.28 5.11
C ALA A 110 18.24 7.85 5.24
N ALA A 111 18.69 8.62 4.25
CA ALA A 111 20.00 9.27 4.29
C ALA A 111 20.08 10.33 5.42
N GLN A 112 19.03 11.12 5.60
CA GLN A 112 18.95 12.14 6.65
C GLN A 112 18.91 11.51 8.04
N ALA A 113 18.10 10.46 8.23
CA ALA A 113 18.03 9.72 9.49
C ALA A 113 19.37 9.05 9.83
N ALA A 114 20.09 8.52 8.83
CA ALA A 114 21.44 7.98 9.03
C ALA A 114 22.41 9.05 9.52
N ALA A 115 22.44 10.22 8.90
CA ALA A 115 23.30 11.35 9.28
C ALA A 115 23.00 11.84 10.71
N MET A 116 21.72 12.02 11.05
CA MET A 116 21.29 12.50 12.37
C MET A 116 21.66 11.53 13.50
N ASN A 117 21.69 10.23 13.25
CA ASN A 117 22.02 9.21 14.24
C ASN A 117 23.46 8.69 14.14
N GLN A 118 24.33 9.37 13.37
CA GLN A 118 25.74 9.03 13.19
C GLN A 118 25.96 7.58 12.74
N VAL A 119 25.07 7.07 11.88
CA VAL A 119 25.14 5.70 11.34
C VAL A 119 25.37 5.74 9.82
N THR A 120 25.80 4.62 9.26
CA THR A 120 25.98 4.45 7.82
C THR A 120 24.70 3.85 7.22
N LEU A 121 24.13 4.50 6.19
CA LEU A 121 23.15 3.89 5.32
C LEU A 121 23.87 2.90 4.39
N LEU A 122 23.73 1.58 4.65
CA LEU A 122 24.40 0.54 3.87
C LEU A 122 23.75 0.30 2.52
N SER A 123 22.42 0.29 2.49
CA SER A 123 21.64 0.09 1.27
C SER A 123 20.23 0.65 1.41
N CYS A 124 19.70 1.09 0.27
CA CYS A 124 18.28 1.41 0.08
C CYS A 124 17.90 0.75 -1.26
N GLU A 125 17.41 -0.49 -1.19
CA GLU A 125 17.25 -1.38 -2.34
C GLU A 125 15.76 -1.60 -2.65
N THR A 126 15.36 -1.33 -3.88
CA THR A 126 14.01 -1.65 -4.36
C THR A 126 13.92 -3.15 -4.65
N VAL A 127 13.06 -3.85 -3.91
CA VAL A 127 12.84 -5.29 -4.00
C VAL A 127 11.67 -5.64 -4.91
N THR A 128 10.68 -4.75 -4.96
CA THR A 128 9.48 -4.89 -5.80
C THR A 128 9.14 -3.52 -6.38
N ASP A 129 8.79 -3.49 -7.66
CA ASP A 129 8.25 -2.31 -8.34
C ASP A 129 7.22 -2.76 -9.37
N THR A 130 5.93 -2.59 -9.06
CA THR A 130 4.83 -2.90 -9.96
C THR A 130 4.04 -1.65 -10.30
N GLN A 131 3.55 -1.57 -11.53
CA GLN A 131 2.71 -0.47 -11.99
C GLN A 131 1.30 -0.58 -11.44
N PRO A 132 0.62 0.54 -11.16
CA PRO A 132 -0.82 0.52 -10.97
C PRO A 132 -1.52 0.19 -12.30
N VAL A 133 -2.66 -0.48 -12.20
CA VAL A 133 -3.47 -0.89 -13.34
C VAL A 133 -4.81 -0.19 -13.28
N VAL A 134 -5.15 0.55 -14.32
CA VAL A 134 -6.47 1.20 -14.47
C VAL A 134 -7.47 0.18 -14.99
N CYS A 135 -8.61 0.06 -14.33
CA CYS A 135 -9.72 -0.76 -14.80
C CYS A 135 -10.33 -0.19 -16.10
N ALA A 136 -10.82 -1.06 -16.96
CA ALA A 136 -11.37 -0.68 -18.26
C ALA A 136 -12.60 0.23 -18.10
N PRO A 137 -12.59 1.48 -18.63
CA PRO A 137 -13.67 2.44 -18.43
C PRO A 137 -15.02 1.95 -18.91
N GLN A 138 -15.05 1.18 -20.02
CA GLN A 138 -16.26 0.59 -20.56
C GLN A 138 -16.88 -0.44 -19.61
N LEU A 139 -16.09 -1.35 -19.06
CA LEU A 139 -16.57 -2.33 -18.10
C LEU A 139 -17.03 -1.66 -16.80
N MET A 140 -16.31 -0.63 -16.34
CA MET A 140 -16.76 0.18 -15.20
C MET A 140 -18.10 0.89 -15.47
N ALA A 141 -18.36 1.34 -16.70
CA ALA A 141 -19.64 1.93 -17.09
C ALA A 141 -20.76 0.88 -16.96
N HIS A 142 -20.58 -0.32 -17.51
CA HIS A 142 -21.59 -1.40 -17.38
C HIS A 142 -21.88 -1.75 -15.91
N ILE A 143 -20.86 -1.77 -15.04
CA ILE A 143 -21.06 -2.02 -13.59
C ILE A 143 -21.87 -0.89 -12.95
N ARG A 144 -21.62 0.38 -13.31
CA ARG A 144 -22.39 1.53 -12.80
C ARG A 144 -23.84 1.47 -13.28
N ASP A 145 -24.05 1.26 -14.58
CA ASP A 145 -25.38 1.21 -15.18
C ASP A 145 -26.19 0.03 -14.62
N ALA A 146 -25.56 -1.12 -14.36
CA ALA A 146 -26.15 -2.27 -13.68
C ALA A 146 -26.55 -1.92 -12.24
N SER A 147 -25.68 -1.22 -11.51
CA SER A 147 -25.99 -0.78 -10.14
C SER A 147 -27.17 0.18 -10.09
N ASP A 148 -27.21 1.15 -11.03
CA ASP A 148 -28.29 2.14 -11.14
C ASP A 148 -29.62 1.46 -11.49
N SER A 149 -29.65 0.51 -12.45
CA SER A 149 -30.86 -0.22 -12.82
C SER A 149 -31.43 -1.08 -11.68
N LEU A 150 -30.57 -1.60 -10.82
CA LEU A 150 -30.94 -2.39 -9.64
C LEU A 150 -31.25 -1.52 -8.40
N GLY A 151 -31.13 -0.18 -8.51
CA GLY A 151 -31.32 0.74 -7.39
C GLY A 151 -30.30 0.57 -6.28
N LEU A 152 -29.10 0.08 -6.61
CA LEU A 152 -28.02 -0.17 -5.64
C LEU A 152 -27.02 0.98 -5.65
N PRO A 153 -26.87 1.76 -4.56
CA PRO A 153 -25.89 2.82 -4.49
C PRO A 153 -24.48 2.25 -4.54
N TYR A 154 -23.59 2.90 -5.29
CA TYR A 154 -22.19 2.48 -5.45
C TYR A 154 -21.20 3.60 -5.13
N LYS A 155 -19.93 3.19 -4.95
CA LYS A 155 -18.80 4.11 -4.83
C LYS A 155 -17.70 3.68 -5.81
N VAL A 156 -17.17 4.62 -6.58
CA VAL A 156 -15.96 4.40 -7.36
C VAL A 156 -14.75 4.53 -6.43
N MET A 157 -13.86 3.54 -6.43
CA MET A 157 -12.72 3.49 -5.52
C MET A 157 -11.60 2.60 -6.06
N PRO A 158 -10.33 2.88 -5.76
CA PRO A 158 -9.24 1.97 -6.09
C PRO A 158 -9.24 0.73 -5.19
N SER A 159 -8.66 -0.37 -5.67
CA SER A 159 -8.24 -1.50 -4.85
C SER A 159 -6.89 -1.21 -4.21
N GLY A 160 -6.84 -1.10 -2.89
CA GLY A 160 -5.59 -0.98 -2.12
C GLY A 160 -4.79 -2.29 -2.03
N ALA A 161 -5.34 -3.41 -2.50
CA ALA A 161 -4.69 -4.71 -2.57
C ALA A 161 -4.29 -5.04 -4.01
N GLY A 162 -3.18 -5.80 -4.18
CA GLY A 162 -2.87 -6.46 -5.44
C GLY A 162 -3.93 -7.52 -5.76
N HIS A 163 -4.19 -7.77 -7.03
CA HIS A 163 -5.22 -8.68 -7.49
C HIS A 163 -4.83 -9.35 -8.81
N ASP A 164 -5.29 -10.58 -9.04
CA ASP A 164 -5.02 -11.32 -10.29
C ASP A 164 -5.57 -10.61 -11.53
N ALA A 165 -6.63 -9.81 -11.38
CA ALA A 165 -7.14 -8.93 -12.42
C ALA A 165 -6.08 -7.96 -12.98
N ALA A 166 -5.05 -7.62 -12.21
CA ALA A 166 -3.93 -6.82 -12.70
C ALA A 166 -3.11 -7.56 -13.75
N PHE A 167 -2.93 -8.88 -13.62
CA PHE A 167 -2.25 -9.69 -14.63
C PHE A 167 -3.12 -9.91 -15.86
N LEU A 168 -4.42 -10.16 -15.66
CA LEU A 168 -5.38 -10.32 -16.76
C LEU A 168 -5.50 -9.06 -17.61
N SER A 169 -5.35 -7.87 -17.02
CA SER A 169 -5.43 -6.60 -17.74
C SER A 169 -4.35 -6.41 -18.82
N HIS A 170 -3.27 -7.19 -18.78
CA HIS A 170 -2.25 -7.18 -19.83
C HIS A 170 -2.67 -7.86 -21.14
N ILE A 171 -3.70 -8.69 -21.09
CA ILE A 171 -4.18 -9.48 -22.24
C ILE A 171 -5.63 -9.21 -22.59
N SER A 172 -6.41 -8.59 -21.67
CA SER A 172 -7.83 -8.29 -21.87
C SER A 172 -8.26 -7.12 -20.99
N PRO A 173 -9.23 -6.30 -21.41
CA PRO A 173 -9.87 -5.34 -20.52
C PRO A 173 -10.38 -6.02 -19.25
N ALA A 174 -10.09 -5.44 -18.08
CA ALA A 174 -10.50 -5.98 -16.79
C ALA A 174 -11.20 -4.89 -15.94
N ALA A 175 -12.15 -5.32 -15.13
CA ALA A 175 -12.78 -4.51 -14.09
C ALA A 175 -13.07 -5.39 -12.86
N MET A 176 -13.41 -4.76 -11.75
CA MET A 176 -13.68 -5.47 -10.50
C MET A 176 -14.86 -4.83 -9.77
N ILE A 177 -15.65 -5.68 -9.10
CA ILE A 177 -16.74 -5.27 -8.22
C ILE A 177 -16.34 -5.64 -6.78
N PHE A 178 -16.44 -4.69 -5.87
CA PHE A 178 -16.33 -4.95 -4.45
C PHE A 178 -17.69 -4.98 -3.77
N VAL A 179 -17.80 -5.84 -2.79
CA VAL A 179 -18.91 -5.88 -1.82
C VAL A 179 -18.37 -5.58 -0.42
N PRO A 180 -19.20 -5.11 0.53
CA PRO A 180 -18.74 -4.78 1.86
C PRO A 180 -18.18 -6.00 2.60
N SER A 181 -17.07 -5.82 3.30
CA SER A 181 -16.60 -6.75 4.33
C SER A 181 -16.87 -6.18 5.70
N LYS A 182 -17.26 -7.03 6.65
CA LYS A 182 -17.56 -6.64 8.04
C LYS A 182 -16.37 -5.91 8.66
N GLU A 183 -16.59 -4.66 9.08
CA GLU A 183 -15.56 -3.78 9.64
C GLU A 183 -14.34 -3.56 8.70
N GLY A 184 -14.48 -3.82 7.41
CA GLY A 184 -13.37 -3.73 6.46
C GLY A 184 -12.27 -4.77 6.67
N LYS A 185 -12.55 -5.85 7.39
CA LYS A 185 -11.58 -6.90 7.69
C LYS A 185 -11.29 -7.75 6.47
N SER A 186 -10.00 -8.08 6.27
CA SER A 186 -9.51 -9.00 5.26
C SER A 186 -8.28 -9.76 5.78
N HIS A 187 -7.99 -10.93 5.21
CA HIS A 187 -6.87 -11.81 5.58
C HIS A 187 -6.91 -12.27 7.05
N CYS A 188 -8.10 -12.39 7.63
CA CYS A 188 -8.27 -12.88 9.01
C CYS A 188 -9.55 -13.72 9.14
N ALA A 189 -9.65 -14.51 10.20
CA ALA A 189 -10.80 -15.39 10.47
C ALA A 189 -12.14 -14.65 10.65
N GLN A 190 -12.11 -13.33 10.88
CA GLN A 190 -13.28 -12.48 11.03
C GLN A 190 -13.72 -11.81 9.72
N GLU A 191 -13.03 -12.06 8.61
CA GLU A 191 -13.44 -11.61 7.27
C GLU A 191 -14.80 -12.23 6.92
N TRP A 192 -15.78 -11.37 6.65
CA TRP A 192 -17.12 -11.85 6.40
C TRP A 192 -17.96 -10.84 5.64
N THR A 193 -18.77 -11.34 4.71
CA THR A 193 -19.76 -10.56 3.95
C THR A 193 -21.12 -11.24 4.08
N SER A 194 -22.19 -10.49 4.27
CA SER A 194 -23.54 -11.05 4.40
C SER A 194 -24.03 -11.67 3.10
N ALA A 195 -24.87 -12.71 3.19
CA ALA A 195 -25.48 -13.34 2.02
C ALA A 195 -26.26 -12.33 1.15
N LYS A 196 -26.89 -11.32 1.77
CA LYS A 196 -27.57 -10.23 1.06
C LYS A 196 -26.60 -9.40 0.25
N GLU A 197 -25.46 -8.99 0.81
CA GLU A 197 -24.45 -8.18 0.12
C GLU A 197 -23.76 -8.96 -1.00
N LEU A 198 -23.50 -10.26 -0.78
CA LEU A 198 -23.01 -11.16 -1.84
C LEU A 198 -24.02 -11.27 -2.97
N ALA A 199 -25.31 -11.48 -2.69
CA ALA A 199 -26.34 -11.56 -3.71
C ALA A 199 -26.46 -10.27 -4.52
N GLN A 200 -26.32 -9.09 -3.87
CA GLN A 200 -26.30 -7.80 -4.56
C GLN A 200 -25.11 -7.69 -5.53
N GLY A 201 -23.91 -8.07 -5.09
CA GLY A 201 -22.73 -8.09 -5.96
C GLY A 201 -22.88 -9.02 -7.16
N VAL A 202 -23.46 -10.22 -6.94
CA VAL A 202 -23.73 -11.18 -8.03
C VAL A 202 -24.77 -10.63 -9.02
N SER A 203 -25.84 -9.98 -8.53
CA SER A 203 -26.86 -9.39 -9.40
C SER A 203 -26.28 -8.28 -10.30
N VAL A 204 -25.41 -7.41 -9.74
CA VAL A 204 -24.69 -6.40 -10.51
C VAL A 204 -23.76 -7.03 -11.55
N LEU A 205 -23.07 -8.11 -11.18
CA LEU A 205 -22.17 -8.82 -12.10
C LEU A 205 -22.95 -9.40 -13.30
N ILE A 206 -24.08 -10.05 -13.04
CA ILE A 206 -24.93 -10.65 -14.09
C ILE A 206 -25.42 -9.57 -15.06
N ASP A 207 -26.06 -8.50 -14.54
CA ASP A 207 -26.56 -7.38 -15.37
C ASP A 207 -25.43 -6.72 -16.17
N ALA A 208 -24.25 -6.51 -15.56
CA ALA A 208 -23.10 -5.92 -16.24
C ALA A 208 -22.59 -6.81 -17.41
N ILE A 209 -22.60 -8.15 -17.25
CA ILE A 209 -22.23 -9.11 -18.31
C ILE A 209 -23.26 -9.06 -19.44
N GLU A 210 -24.57 -9.11 -19.11
CA GLU A 210 -25.64 -9.03 -20.12
C GLU A 210 -25.57 -7.74 -20.94
N ARG A 211 -25.25 -6.61 -20.34
CA ARG A 211 -25.03 -5.32 -21.03
C ARG A 211 -23.82 -5.38 -21.95
N PHE A 212 -22.73 -5.99 -21.49
CA PHE A 212 -21.53 -6.14 -22.31
C PHE A 212 -21.80 -7.01 -23.54
N ASP A 213 -22.48 -8.15 -23.39
CA ASP A 213 -22.85 -9.05 -24.49
C ASP A 213 -23.84 -8.38 -25.45
N GLY A 214 -24.80 -7.61 -24.95
CA GLY A 214 -25.78 -6.89 -25.76
C GLY A 214 -25.23 -5.77 -26.63
N VAL A 215 -24.05 -5.22 -26.29
CA VAL A 215 -23.34 -4.21 -27.07
C VAL A 215 -22.57 -4.84 -28.26
N HIS A 216 -22.24 -6.14 -28.14
CA HIS A 216 -21.45 -6.88 -29.12
C HIS A 216 -22.31 -7.76 -30.07
N GLN A 217 -23.64 -7.74 -29.93
CA GLN A 217 -24.59 -8.32 -30.87
C GLN A 217 -25.11 -7.26 -31.87
#